data_9c5687cfc3b0b60e132b6eabb0416274
#
_entry.id   9c5687cfc3b0b60e132b6eabb0416274
#
_cell.length_a   1.000
_cell.length_b   1.000
_cell.length_c   1.000
_cell.angle_alpha   90.00
_cell.angle_beta   90.00
_cell.angle_gamma   90.00
#
_symmetry.space_group_name_H-M   'P 1'
#
loop_
_entity.id
_entity.type
_entity.pdbx_description
1 polymer ?
#
loop_
_entity_poly.entity_id
_entity_poly.type
_entity_poly.pdbx_seq_one_letter_code
_entity_poly.pdbx_strand_id
1 'polypeptide(L)'
;MRSVEDHLTLVTAAAVAPRPVRVAISEAQGLMCAEEVVVERPMPGFDQAAIDGYAVRAVDVALAGQLAPGDLDDFDHGGAEFVDLEAGEPLIVGLPVVGDVSPGARTPTRLQPRQAVRVETGAPMPT
;
A
#
# COMPACT_ATOMS: atom_id res chain seq x y z
N MET A 1 -23.46 7.23 48.38
CA MET A 1 -23.42 7.17 46.90
C MET A 1 -22.12 6.46 46.55
N ARG A 2 -22.13 5.41 45.70
CA ARG A 2 -20.92 4.65 45.35
C ARG A 2 -20.15 5.44 44.27
N SER A 3 -18.81 5.47 44.36
CA SER A 3 -17.99 6.09 43.31
C SER A 3 -18.00 5.23 42.03
N VAL A 4 -17.55 5.80 40.92
CA VAL A 4 -17.40 5.05 39.63
C VAL A 4 -16.36 3.96 39.78
N GLU A 5 -15.24 4.26 40.46
CA GLU A 5 -14.14 3.34 40.72
C GLU A 5 -14.59 2.15 41.57
N ASP A 6 -15.35 2.41 42.63
CA ASP A 6 -15.90 1.34 43.50
C ASP A 6 -16.86 0.44 42.70
N HIS A 7 -17.65 1.05 41.81
CA HIS A 7 -18.58 0.28 40.97
C HIS A 7 -17.86 -0.57 39.94
N LEU A 8 -16.85 0.01 39.25
CA LEU A 8 -16.01 -0.71 38.30
C LEU A 8 -15.31 -1.91 38.93
N THR A 9 -14.72 -1.70 40.12
CA THR A 9 -14.06 -2.76 40.89
C THR A 9 -15.03 -3.91 41.20
N LEU A 10 -16.26 -3.58 41.61
CA LEU A 10 -17.26 -4.59 41.91
C LEU A 10 -17.72 -5.36 40.68
N VAL A 11 -17.92 -4.68 39.55
CA VAL A 11 -18.30 -5.32 38.28
C VAL A 11 -17.19 -6.25 37.78
N THR A 12 -15.94 -5.75 37.82
CA THR A 12 -14.78 -6.54 37.41
C THR A 12 -14.57 -7.77 38.29
N ALA A 13 -14.76 -7.63 39.62
CA ALA A 13 -14.66 -8.76 40.54
C ALA A 13 -15.78 -9.81 40.35
N ALA A 14 -16.95 -9.40 39.86
CA ALA A 14 -18.06 -10.29 39.56
C ALA A 14 -17.97 -10.92 38.16
N ALA A 15 -17.08 -10.42 37.29
CA ALA A 15 -16.89 -10.95 35.96
C ALA A 15 -16.28 -12.35 36.02
N VAL A 16 -16.89 -13.29 35.32
CA VAL A 16 -16.36 -14.66 35.19
C VAL A 16 -15.41 -14.70 33.99
N ALA A 17 -14.14 -14.96 34.23
CA ALA A 17 -13.18 -15.20 33.16
C ALA A 17 -13.51 -16.55 32.48
N PRO A 18 -13.78 -16.56 31.16
CA PRO A 18 -13.99 -17.78 30.41
C PRO A 18 -12.72 -18.64 30.43
N ARG A 19 -12.92 -19.97 30.49
CA ARG A 19 -11.78 -20.91 30.43
C ARG A 19 -11.35 -21.08 28.98
N PRO A 20 -10.06 -20.97 28.66
CA PRO A 20 -9.56 -21.25 27.33
C PRO A 20 -9.75 -22.74 26.98
N VAL A 21 -10.21 -23.00 25.77
CA VAL A 21 -10.40 -24.35 25.24
C VAL A 21 -9.69 -24.46 23.88
N ARG A 22 -9.19 -25.64 23.57
CA ARG A 22 -8.63 -25.92 22.24
C ARG A 22 -9.69 -26.57 21.39
N VAL A 23 -9.97 -25.97 20.25
CA VAL A 23 -10.98 -26.48 19.29
C VAL A 23 -10.34 -26.50 17.89
N ALA A 24 -10.90 -27.29 16.98
CA ALA A 24 -10.53 -27.22 15.58
C ALA A 24 -10.94 -25.86 15.01
N ILE A 25 -10.16 -25.33 14.05
CA ILE A 25 -10.42 -24.02 13.47
C ILE A 25 -11.82 -23.93 12.82
N SER A 26 -12.33 -25.03 12.28
CA SER A 26 -13.69 -25.15 11.74
C SER A 26 -14.79 -25.00 12.81
N GLU A 27 -14.46 -25.23 14.07
CA GLU A 27 -15.37 -25.13 15.21
C GLU A 27 -15.20 -23.82 15.99
N ALA A 28 -14.18 -23.02 15.63
CA ALA A 28 -13.84 -21.78 16.30
C ALA A 28 -14.74 -20.59 15.92
N GLN A 29 -15.63 -20.76 14.95
CA GLN A 29 -16.51 -19.68 14.50
C GLN A 29 -17.39 -19.16 15.66
N GLY A 30 -17.36 -17.86 15.89
CA GLY A 30 -18.11 -17.21 16.98
C GLY A 30 -17.44 -17.27 18.35
N LEU A 31 -16.27 -17.92 18.48
CA LEU A 31 -15.49 -17.92 19.70
C LEU A 31 -14.50 -16.74 19.72
N MET A 32 -14.11 -16.33 20.90
CA MET A 32 -13.07 -15.31 21.11
C MET A 32 -11.72 -15.99 21.26
N CYS A 33 -10.67 -15.36 20.70
CA CYS A 33 -9.30 -15.80 20.94
C CYS A 33 -8.94 -15.64 22.42
N ALA A 34 -8.41 -16.71 23.01
CA ALA A 34 -7.94 -16.71 24.39
C ALA A 34 -6.52 -16.15 24.55
N GLU A 35 -5.77 -16.16 23.46
CA GLU A 35 -4.40 -15.67 23.40
C GLU A 35 -4.28 -14.66 22.25
N GLU A 36 -3.34 -13.73 22.38
CA GLU A 36 -3.00 -12.81 21.31
C GLU A 36 -2.39 -13.58 20.13
N VAL A 37 -2.91 -13.32 18.93
CA VAL A 37 -2.37 -13.91 17.70
C VAL A 37 -1.37 -12.93 17.09
N VAL A 38 -0.09 -13.27 17.15
CA VAL A 38 1.00 -12.46 16.62
C VAL A 38 1.53 -13.11 15.34
N VAL A 39 1.59 -12.34 14.26
CA VAL A 39 2.23 -12.77 13.01
C VAL A 39 3.72 -12.44 13.05
N GLU A 40 4.56 -13.44 12.81
CA GLU A 40 6.02 -13.30 12.83
C GLU A 40 6.58 -12.75 11.50
N ARG A 41 5.77 -12.78 10.45
CA ARG A 41 6.16 -12.33 9.11
C ARG A 41 5.09 -11.39 8.55
N PRO A 42 5.48 -10.40 7.74
CA PRO A 42 4.51 -9.55 7.04
C PRO A 42 3.51 -10.38 6.23
N MET A 43 2.26 -9.96 6.22
CA MET A 43 1.20 -10.54 5.38
C MET A 43 0.49 -9.41 4.63
N PRO A 44 0.62 -9.39 3.31
CA PRO A 44 1.33 -10.33 2.43
C PRO A 44 2.86 -10.29 2.60
N GLY A 45 3.56 -11.37 2.19
CA GLY A 45 5.02 -11.49 2.25
C GLY A 45 5.76 -10.82 1.08
N PHE A 46 5.10 -9.92 0.38
CA PHE A 46 5.64 -9.16 -0.77
C PHE A 46 4.97 -7.78 -0.83
N ASP A 47 5.64 -6.84 -1.48
CA ASP A 47 5.08 -5.52 -1.72
C ASP A 47 3.96 -5.59 -2.74
N GLN A 48 2.80 -5.07 -2.38
CA GLN A 48 1.60 -5.09 -3.24
C GLN A 48 1.02 -3.69 -3.41
N ALA A 49 0.34 -3.48 -4.52
CA ALA A 49 -0.41 -2.27 -4.77
C ALA A 49 -1.60 -2.17 -3.80
N ALA A 50 -1.72 -1.06 -3.09
CA ALA A 50 -2.82 -0.81 -2.16
C ALA A 50 -4.12 -0.40 -2.89
N ILE A 51 -3.99 0.22 -4.06
CA ILE A 51 -5.09 0.70 -4.90
C ILE A 51 -4.74 0.50 -6.38
N ASP A 52 -5.74 0.54 -7.23
CA ASP A 52 -5.55 0.56 -8.68
C ASP A 52 -4.82 1.84 -9.09
N GLY A 53 -3.89 1.71 -10.04
CA GLY A 53 -3.11 2.84 -10.51
C GLY A 53 -1.95 2.44 -11.42
N TYR A 54 -0.86 3.22 -11.35
CA TYR A 54 0.34 2.98 -12.15
C TYR A 54 1.56 2.93 -11.24
N ALA A 55 2.37 1.91 -11.42
CA ALA A 55 3.70 1.82 -10.85
C ALA A 55 4.68 2.56 -11.76
N VAL A 56 5.43 3.48 -11.17
CA VAL A 56 6.47 4.27 -11.83
C VAL A 56 7.71 4.31 -10.94
N ARG A 57 8.88 4.54 -11.51
CA ARG A 57 10.08 4.76 -10.69
C ARG A 57 10.05 6.19 -10.15
N ALA A 58 10.30 6.35 -8.87
CA ALA A 58 10.28 7.66 -8.20
C ALA A 58 11.22 8.67 -8.90
N VAL A 59 12.39 8.21 -9.38
CA VAL A 59 13.36 9.06 -10.07
C VAL A 59 12.85 9.59 -11.41
N ASP A 60 11.93 8.87 -12.07
CA ASP A 60 11.40 9.27 -13.38
C ASP A 60 10.32 10.37 -13.26
N VAL A 61 9.79 10.58 -12.05
CA VAL A 61 8.77 11.59 -11.74
C VAL A 61 9.21 12.61 -10.69
N ALA A 62 10.44 12.48 -10.17
CA ALA A 62 10.94 13.33 -9.09
C ALA A 62 10.98 14.82 -9.46
N LEU A 63 11.10 15.12 -10.74
CA LEU A 63 11.16 16.49 -11.27
C LEU A 63 9.77 17.02 -11.67
N ALA A 64 8.74 16.18 -11.70
CA ALA A 64 7.39 16.63 -11.99
C ALA A 64 6.95 17.68 -10.96
N GLY A 65 6.61 18.88 -11.43
CA GLY A 65 6.23 20.01 -10.59
C GLY A 65 7.39 20.77 -9.92
N GLN A 66 8.66 20.41 -10.18
CA GLN A 66 9.83 21.08 -9.58
C GLN A 66 10.67 21.90 -10.58
N LEU A 67 10.59 21.58 -11.87
CA LEU A 67 11.36 22.28 -12.90
C LEU A 67 10.61 23.48 -13.45
N ALA A 68 11.31 24.60 -13.58
CA ALA A 68 10.83 25.73 -14.36
C ALA A 68 10.94 25.41 -15.87
N PRO A 69 10.10 26.03 -16.74
CA PRO A 69 10.10 25.75 -18.18
C PRO A 69 11.42 25.90 -18.92
N GLY A 70 12.40 26.62 -18.35
CA GLY A 70 13.73 26.82 -18.93
C GLY A 70 14.78 25.75 -18.55
N ASP A 71 14.47 24.85 -17.61
CA ASP A 71 15.45 23.86 -17.12
C ASP A 71 15.44 22.56 -17.96
N LEU A 72 14.63 22.52 -19.01
CA LEU A 72 14.37 21.31 -19.82
C LEU A 72 15.28 21.15 -21.03
N ASP A 73 16.01 22.20 -21.44
CA ASP A 73 16.80 22.19 -22.66
C ASP A 73 17.99 21.20 -22.64
N ASP A 74 18.42 20.78 -21.44
CA ASP A 74 19.52 19.83 -21.23
C ASP A 74 19.10 18.37 -21.02
N PHE A 75 17.78 18.07 -21.01
CA PHE A 75 17.30 16.69 -20.83
C PHE A 75 17.18 15.94 -22.16
N ASP A 76 17.98 14.88 -22.31
CA ASP A 76 17.86 13.92 -23.42
C ASP A 76 16.46 13.28 -23.46
N HIS A 77 15.66 13.65 -24.45
CA HIS A 77 14.24 13.38 -24.60
C HIS A 77 13.93 11.94 -25.06
N GLY A 78 14.70 10.95 -24.64
CA GLY A 78 14.44 9.54 -24.96
C GLY A 78 13.11 9.02 -24.39
N GLY A 79 11.99 9.38 -24.99
CA GLY A 79 10.69 8.70 -24.85
C GLY A 79 9.74 9.21 -23.78
N ALA A 80 10.03 10.27 -23.03
CA ALA A 80 9.02 10.98 -22.22
C ALA A 80 8.55 12.21 -23.00
N GLU A 81 7.27 12.35 -23.18
CA GLU A 81 6.66 13.54 -23.77
C GLU A 81 6.44 14.57 -22.65
N PHE A 82 7.18 15.66 -22.69
CA PHE A 82 6.96 16.79 -21.79
C PHE A 82 5.97 17.74 -22.47
N VAL A 83 4.91 18.08 -21.78
CA VAL A 83 3.96 19.08 -22.25
C VAL A 83 4.41 20.42 -21.69
N ASP A 84 4.79 21.36 -22.57
CA ASP A 84 5.05 22.75 -22.22
C ASP A 84 3.77 23.38 -21.65
N LEU A 85 3.80 23.68 -20.36
CA LEU A 85 2.74 24.41 -19.68
C LEU A 85 3.20 25.86 -19.52
N GLU A 86 2.27 26.81 -19.56
CA GLU A 86 2.55 28.23 -19.36
C GLU A 86 3.24 28.47 -18.01
N ALA A 87 4.07 29.51 -17.91
CA ALA A 87 4.88 29.80 -16.72
C ALA A 87 4.03 29.87 -15.44
N GLY A 88 4.24 28.88 -14.55
CA GLY A 88 3.54 28.76 -13.26
C GLY A 88 2.67 27.51 -13.12
N GLU A 89 2.51 26.70 -14.17
CA GLU A 89 1.83 25.42 -14.08
C GLU A 89 2.81 24.28 -13.73
N PRO A 90 2.33 23.21 -13.04
CA PRO A 90 3.18 22.09 -12.68
C PRO A 90 3.63 21.32 -13.93
N LEU A 91 4.89 20.96 -13.99
CA LEU A 91 5.44 20.14 -15.07
C LEU A 91 4.74 18.78 -15.12
N ILE A 92 4.21 18.42 -16.30
CA ILE A 92 3.61 17.11 -16.55
C ILE A 92 4.66 16.22 -17.22
N VAL A 93 4.90 15.04 -16.64
CA VAL A 93 5.77 14.02 -17.21
C VAL A 93 4.91 12.91 -17.78
N GLY A 94 4.96 12.70 -19.10
CA GLY A 94 4.31 11.57 -19.78
C GLY A 94 5.21 10.33 -19.74
N LEU A 95 4.69 9.20 -19.29
CA LEU A 95 5.38 7.91 -19.30
C LEU A 95 4.57 6.88 -20.10
N PRO A 96 5.18 6.13 -21.05
CA PRO A 96 4.48 5.07 -21.76
C PRO A 96 4.09 3.94 -20.79
N VAL A 97 2.84 3.50 -20.87
CA VAL A 97 2.37 2.32 -20.14
C VAL A 97 2.73 1.07 -20.93
N VAL A 98 3.61 0.23 -20.38
CA VAL A 98 4.20 -0.91 -21.09
C VAL A 98 3.58 -2.26 -20.71
N GLY A 99 2.62 -2.28 -19.80
CA GLY A 99 1.95 -3.52 -19.40
C GLY A 99 1.01 -3.34 -18.22
N ASP A 100 0.41 -4.45 -17.83
CA ASP A 100 -0.52 -4.56 -16.71
C ASP A 100 -0.08 -5.66 -15.75
N VAL A 101 -0.25 -5.44 -14.46
CA VAL A 101 -0.01 -6.45 -13.41
C VAL A 101 -1.26 -6.60 -12.57
N SER A 102 -1.85 -7.80 -12.61
CA SER A 102 -3.05 -8.14 -11.84
C SER A 102 -2.71 -8.93 -10.58
N PRO A 103 -3.61 -9.00 -9.60
CA PRO A 103 -3.47 -9.86 -8.43
C PRO A 103 -3.23 -11.32 -8.82
N GLY A 104 -2.29 -11.96 -8.13
CA GLY A 104 -1.92 -13.35 -8.41
C GLY A 104 -0.91 -13.53 -9.55
N ALA A 105 -0.40 -12.47 -10.14
CA ALA A 105 0.71 -12.54 -11.08
C ALA A 105 1.93 -13.24 -10.43
N ARG A 106 2.43 -14.28 -11.09
CA ARG A 106 3.54 -15.10 -10.55
C ARG A 106 4.90 -14.70 -11.10
N THR A 107 4.92 -14.00 -12.22
CA THR A 107 6.15 -13.54 -12.85
C THR A 107 6.40 -12.10 -12.44
N PRO A 108 7.54 -11.80 -11.81
CA PRO A 108 7.91 -10.44 -11.50
C PRO A 108 7.99 -9.60 -12.77
N THR A 109 7.34 -8.45 -12.76
CA THR A 109 7.45 -7.46 -13.84
C THR A 109 8.58 -6.51 -13.50
N ARG A 110 9.53 -6.36 -14.43
CA ARG A 110 10.63 -5.40 -14.26
C ARG A 110 10.27 -4.09 -14.93
N LEU A 111 10.29 -3.02 -14.15
CA LEU A 111 10.03 -1.67 -14.63
C LEU A 111 11.34 -1.04 -15.12
N GLN A 112 11.42 -0.75 -16.44
CA GLN A 112 12.56 -0.05 -17.01
C GLN A 112 12.47 1.46 -16.73
N PRO A 113 13.58 2.21 -16.84
CA PRO A 113 13.57 3.67 -16.76
C PRO A 113 12.55 4.28 -17.74
N ARG A 114 11.88 5.33 -17.29
CA ARG A 114 10.92 6.12 -18.07
C ARG A 114 9.72 5.32 -18.61
N GLN A 115 9.27 4.34 -17.85
CA GLN A 115 8.09 3.53 -18.15
C GLN A 115 7.12 3.54 -16.97
N ALA A 116 5.86 3.28 -17.26
CA ALA A 116 4.83 2.99 -16.28
C ALA A 116 4.23 1.60 -16.56
N VAL A 117 3.78 0.95 -15.50
CA VAL A 117 3.02 -0.31 -15.58
C VAL A 117 1.72 -0.10 -14.81
N ARG A 118 0.60 -0.43 -15.43
CA ARG A 118 -0.69 -0.42 -14.72
C ARG A 118 -0.70 -1.53 -13.69
N VAL A 119 -1.17 -1.22 -12.48
CA VAL A 119 -1.29 -2.18 -11.38
C VAL A 119 -2.70 -2.17 -10.83
N GLU A 120 -3.21 -3.33 -10.50
CA GLU A 120 -4.49 -3.50 -9.81
C GLU A 120 -4.27 -3.73 -8.32
N THR A 121 -5.26 -3.39 -7.51
CA THR A 121 -5.23 -3.60 -6.05
C THR A 121 -4.85 -5.04 -5.71
N GLY A 122 -3.85 -5.23 -4.88
CA GLY A 122 -3.33 -6.55 -4.50
C GLY A 122 -2.32 -7.15 -5.49
N ALA A 123 -2.03 -6.49 -6.60
CA ALA A 123 -0.99 -6.93 -7.54
C ALA A 123 0.41 -6.78 -6.93
N PRO A 124 1.34 -7.72 -7.20
CA PRO A 124 2.73 -7.56 -6.79
C PRO A 124 3.35 -6.33 -7.48
N MET A 125 4.10 -5.55 -6.70
CA MET A 125 4.77 -4.35 -7.23
C MET A 125 5.88 -4.74 -8.20
N PRO A 126 5.99 -4.06 -9.36
CA PRO A 126 7.12 -4.21 -10.27
C PRO A 126 8.44 -3.81 -9.61
N THR A 127 9.54 -4.45 -10.00
CA THR A 127 10.90 -4.25 -9.47
C THR A 127 11.82 -3.59 -10.50
#